data_455fd201bece569cf2821ba8340fb201
#
_entry.id   455fd201bece569cf2821ba8340fb201
#
_cell.length_a   1.000
_cell.length_b   1.000
_cell.length_c   1.000
_cell.angle_alpha   90.00
_cell.angle_beta   90.00
_cell.angle_gamma   90.00
#
_symmetry.space_group_name_H-M   'P 1'
#
loop_
_entity.id
_entity.type
_entity.pdbx_description
1 polymer ?
#
loop_
_entity_poly.entity_id
_entity_poly.type
_entity_poly.pdbx_seq_one_letter_code
_entity_poly.pdbx_strand_id
1 'polypeptide(L)'
;MKKSIQIIATAFAILLGNIGFSQVDSVYIVKGDSVMAVYATTEVDSVIFYRPNGSSETSLVKYGEGATDIDGNAYQSVIIGTQEWMVENLRTSKYSDGTAIPNVTGNTEWYLLSTGAWSHYDNDSSQYEATYGKLYNWYAVETGKLCPTGWHVPTYAEWTVFTDYLAANGHSGTEGTALKATSGWNDYYGASGNGTDDYGWNGLPGGARTAIGGFFSIGDYGYWWSSSQYSIIDADAWSHCLFYSNDDVYRNNDGNINGYSVRCLRD
;
A
#
# COMPACT_ATOMS: atom_id res chain seq x y z
N MET A 1 -35.76 17.19 0.75
CA MET A 1 -35.85 16.39 -0.50
C MET A 1 -34.47 16.34 -1.16
N LYS A 2 -33.79 15.22 -1.06
CA LYS A 2 -32.48 15.04 -1.70
C LYS A 2 -32.70 14.85 -3.20
N LYS A 3 -32.24 15.78 -4.03
CA LYS A 3 -32.24 15.62 -5.48
C LYS A 3 -31.01 14.83 -5.88
N SER A 4 -31.24 13.62 -6.36
CA SER A 4 -30.17 12.75 -6.88
C SER A 4 -29.78 13.21 -8.30
N ILE A 5 -28.46 13.33 -8.54
CA ILE A 5 -27.93 13.46 -9.90
C ILE A 5 -27.64 12.03 -10.35
N GLN A 6 -28.27 11.60 -11.43
CA GLN A 6 -27.97 10.32 -12.04
C GLN A 6 -27.09 10.55 -13.28
N ILE A 7 -26.00 9.79 -13.35
CA ILE A 7 -25.18 9.69 -14.55
C ILE A 7 -25.48 8.34 -15.16
N ILE A 8 -26.02 8.33 -16.34
CA ILE A 8 -26.30 7.09 -17.07
C ILE A 8 -25.18 6.94 -18.09
N ALA A 9 -24.25 6.04 -17.82
CA ALA A 9 -23.35 5.51 -18.84
C ALA A 9 -24.01 4.28 -19.45
N THR A 10 -24.48 4.37 -20.67
CA THR A 10 -25.06 3.23 -21.36
C THR A 10 -23.95 2.49 -22.09
N ALA A 11 -23.41 1.44 -21.46
CA ALA A 11 -22.59 0.45 -22.15
C ALA A 11 -23.52 -0.64 -22.67
N PHE A 12 -23.71 -0.72 -23.97
CA PHE A 12 -24.37 -1.85 -24.62
C PHE A 12 -23.30 -2.85 -25.08
N ALA A 13 -23.21 -3.98 -24.41
CA ALA A 13 -22.49 -5.14 -24.89
C ALA A 13 -23.48 -6.01 -25.66
N ILE A 14 -23.31 -6.13 -26.99
CA ILE A 14 -24.04 -7.10 -27.79
C ILE A 14 -23.05 -8.15 -28.32
N LEU A 15 -23.38 -9.40 -28.05
CA LEU A 15 -22.72 -10.58 -28.58
C LEU A 15 -23.19 -10.83 -30.04
N LEU A 16 -22.21 -11.13 -30.91
CA LEU A 16 -22.29 -11.89 -32.16
C LEU A 16 -22.81 -11.22 -33.44
N GLY A 17 -21.92 -11.17 -34.43
CA GLY A 17 -22.22 -11.12 -35.88
C GLY A 17 -21.78 -9.81 -36.53
N ASN A 18 -20.92 -9.91 -37.53
CA ASN A 18 -20.39 -8.88 -38.43
C ASN A 18 -21.42 -7.83 -38.88
N ILE A 19 -21.66 -6.81 -38.12
CA ILE A 19 -22.32 -5.56 -38.55
C ILE A 19 -21.59 -4.44 -37.80
N GLY A 20 -21.12 -3.43 -38.53
CA GLY A 20 -20.44 -2.28 -37.97
C GLY A 20 -21.36 -1.54 -36.99
N PHE A 21 -21.00 -1.56 -35.71
CA PHE A 21 -21.70 -0.80 -34.68
C PHE A 21 -21.09 0.60 -34.62
N SER A 22 -21.91 1.61 -34.79
CA SER A 22 -21.55 2.96 -34.36
C SER A 22 -21.46 2.97 -32.85
N GLN A 23 -20.26 3.18 -32.35
CA GLN A 23 -19.98 3.39 -30.94
C GLN A 23 -20.78 4.61 -30.48
N VAL A 24 -21.47 4.54 -29.34
CA VAL A 24 -22.11 5.72 -28.75
C VAL A 24 -21.02 6.61 -28.20
N ASP A 25 -20.68 7.64 -28.93
CA ASP A 25 -19.52 8.50 -28.69
C ASP A 25 -19.84 9.70 -27.79
N SER A 26 -20.75 9.54 -26.80
CA SER A 26 -21.15 10.69 -25.98
C SER A 26 -21.40 10.35 -24.52
N VAL A 27 -20.93 11.22 -23.63
CA VAL A 27 -21.21 11.22 -22.19
C VAL A 27 -22.29 12.27 -21.91
N TYR A 28 -23.37 11.86 -21.25
CA TYR A 28 -24.49 12.71 -20.89
C TYR A 28 -24.47 13.04 -19.40
N ILE A 29 -24.54 14.33 -19.05
CA ILE A 29 -24.76 14.79 -17.69
C ILE A 29 -26.23 15.13 -17.53
N VAL A 30 -26.94 14.42 -16.63
CA VAL A 30 -28.38 14.52 -16.45
C VAL A 30 -28.74 14.98 -15.05
N LYS A 31 -29.71 15.86 -14.91
CA LYS A 31 -30.31 16.28 -13.64
C LYS A 31 -31.84 16.10 -13.69
N GLY A 32 -32.33 15.08 -12.96
CA GLY A 32 -33.71 14.62 -13.15
C GLY A 32 -33.87 14.07 -14.57
N ASP A 33 -34.91 14.48 -15.27
CA ASP A 33 -35.19 14.06 -16.66
C ASP A 33 -34.54 14.99 -17.70
N SER A 34 -33.72 15.94 -17.29
CA SER A 34 -33.12 16.93 -18.18
C SER A 34 -31.65 16.68 -18.41
N VAL A 35 -31.24 16.61 -19.71
CA VAL A 35 -29.83 16.56 -20.09
C VAL A 35 -29.22 17.95 -19.90
N MET A 36 -28.20 18.05 -19.07
CA MET A 36 -27.53 19.32 -18.75
C MET A 36 -26.32 19.58 -19.66
N ALA A 37 -25.64 18.53 -20.08
CA ALA A 37 -24.52 18.60 -21.00
C ALA A 37 -24.30 17.27 -21.73
N VAL A 38 -23.74 17.35 -22.94
CA VAL A 38 -23.34 16.20 -23.76
C VAL A 38 -21.90 16.45 -24.22
N TYR A 39 -21.03 15.47 -24.07
CA TYR A 39 -19.64 15.52 -24.49
C TYR A 39 -19.35 14.31 -25.37
N ALA A 40 -18.61 14.50 -26.45
CA ALA A 40 -18.08 13.37 -27.23
C ALA A 40 -17.08 12.59 -26.39
N THR A 41 -17.08 11.26 -26.49
CA THR A 41 -16.13 10.43 -25.70
C THR A 41 -14.67 10.70 -26.06
N THR A 42 -14.41 11.21 -27.27
CA THR A 42 -13.10 11.66 -27.73
C THR A 42 -12.62 12.97 -27.08
N GLU A 43 -13.52 13.70 -26.41
CA GLU A 43 -13.24 14.96 -25.73
C GLU A 43 -13.16 14.80 -24.22
N VAL A 44 -13.35 13.56 -23.70
CA VAL A 44 -13.40 13.27 -22.27
C VAL A 44 -12.27 12.32 -21.93
N ASP A 45 -11.19 12.85 -21.36
CA ASP A 45 -10.04 12.05 -20.88
C ASP A 45 -10.37 11.32 -19.57
N SER A 46 -11.25 11.92 -18.75
CA SER A 46 -11.70 11.32 -17.48
C SER A 46 -13.01 11.92 -17.01
N VAL A 47 -13.84 11.14 -16.30
CA VAL A 47 -15.04 11.65 -15.60
C VAL A 47 -14.74 11.67 -14.11
N ILE A 48 -14.64 12.87 -13.55
CA ILE A 48 -14.38 13.09 -12.13
C ILE A 48 -15.67 13.49 -11.44
N PHE A 49 -16.08 12.74 -10.41
CA PHE A 49 -17.26 13.08 -9.59
C PHE A 49 -16.88 14.05 -8.49
N TYR A 50 -17.25 15.31 -8.66
CA TYR A 50 -17.00 16.38 -7.69
C TYR A 50 -18.26 16.66 -6.86
N ARG A 51 -18.16 16.71 -5.54
CA ARG A 51 -19.22 17.21 -4.65
C ARG A 51 -18.97 18.69 -4.36
N PRO A 52 -19.75 19.63 -4.94
CA PRO A 52 -19.68 21.01 -4.51
C PRO A 52 -20.45 21.15 -3.20
N ASN A 53 -19.79 21.44 -2.15
CA ASN A 53 -20.16 22.02 -0.87
C ASN A 53 -19.75 21.22 0.36
N GLY A 54 -18.86 21.84 1.10
CA GLY A 54 -18.69 21.69 2.53
C GLY A 54 -17.76 20.57 2.96
N SER A 55 -16.57 20.97 3.35
CA SER A 55 -15.66 20.30 4.29
C SER A 55 -15.48 18.80 4.08
N SER A 56 -14.53 18.49 3.37
CA SER A 56 -13.69 17.34 3.14
C SER A 56 -13.44 17.27 1.64
N GLU A 57 -12.30 17.77 1.22
CA GLU A 57 -11.74 17.35 -0.06
C GLU A 57 -11.63 15.84 0.04
N THR A 58 -12.50 15.11 -0.69
CA THR A 58 -12.15 13.73 -1.04
C THR A 58 -10.85 13.88 -1.81
N SER A 59 -9.76 13.62 -1.13
CA SER A 59 -8.42 13.57 -1.72
C SER A 59 -8.52 12.66 -2.92
N LEU A 60 -8.47 13.25 -4.12
CA LEU A 60 -8.26 12.46 -5.32
C LEU A 60 -6.90 11.82 -5.13
N VAL A 61 -6.88 10.50 -4.95
CA VAL A 61 -5.63 9.76 -4.82
C VAL A 61 -4.76 10.12 -6.02
N LYS A 62 -3.61 10.71 -5.73
CA LYS A 62 -2.67 11.13 -6.78
C LYS A 62 -1.69 9.98 -7.02
N TYR A 63 -1.86 9.29 -8.13
CA TYR A 63 -0.95 8.23 -8.54
C TYR A 63 0.34 8.79 -9.11
N GLY A 64 1.45 8.11 -8.81
CA GLY A 64 2.76 8.34 -9.42
C GLY A 64 3.00 7.44 -10.63
N GLU A 65 4.25 7.38 -11.07
CA GLU A 65 4.66 6.55 -12.22
C GLU A 65 4.85 5.06 -11.87
N GLY A 66 4.89 4.75 -10.57
CA GLY A 66 5.18 3.41 -10.09
C GLY A 66 6.65 3.02 -10.23
N ALA A 67 6.94 1.76 -9.95
CA ALA A 67 8.28 1.19 -10.05
C ALA A 67 8.23 -0.23 -10.60
N THR A 68 9.36 -0.68 -11.13
CA THR A 68 9.57 -2.09 -11.48
C THR A 68 10.88 -2.54 -10.85
N ASP A 69 10.86 -3.65 -10.12
CA ASP A 69 12.09 -4.21 -9.53
C ASP A 69 12.87 -5.06 -10.54
N ILE A 70 14.04 -5.53 -10.13
CA ILE A 70 14.96 -6.32 -10.98
C ILE A 70 14.40 -7.71 -11.33
N ASP A 71 13.43 -8.22 -10.56
CA ASP A 71 12.73 -9.47 -10.88
C ASP A 71 11.56 -9.26 -11.85
N GLY A 72 11.28 -8.00 -12.24
CA GLY A 72 10.19 -7.62 -13.14
C GLY A 72 8.85 -7.43 -12.46
N ASN A 73 8.79 -7.38 -11.13
CA ASN A 73 7.56 -7.06 -10.42
C ASN A 73 7.25 -5.57 -10.58
N ALA A 74 6.04 -5.27 -11.03
CA ALA A 74 5.52 -3.90 -11.12
C ALA A 74 4.80 -3.53 -9.82
N TYR A 75 4.98 -2.27 -9.38
CA TYR A 75 4.37 -1.66 -8.21
C TYR A 75 3.72 -0.34 -8.62
N GLN A 76 2.49 -0.13 -8.19
CA GLN A 76 1.86 1.19 -8.30
C GLN A 76 2.48 2.13 -7.25
N SER A 77 2.33 3.44 -7.47
CA SER A 77 2.72 4.44 -6.48
C SER A 77 1.66 5.50 -6.30
N VAL A 78 1.65 6.11 -5.11
CA VAL A 78 0.80 7.23 -4.73
C VAL A 78 1.65 8.38 -4.21
N ILE A 79 1.22 9.62 -4.52
CA ILE A 79 1.89 10.83 -4.05
C ILE A 79 1.09 11.38 -2.87
N ILE A 80 1.72 11.39 -1.69
CA ILE A 80 1.13 11.85 -0.43
C ILE A 80 2.00 12.98 0.10
N GLY A 81 1.46 14.19 0.10
CA GLY A 81 2.25 15.39 0.37
C GLY A 81 3.33 15.61 -0.68
N THR A 82 4.59 15.56 -0.23
CA THR A 82 5.78 15.68 -1.08
C THR A 82 6.46 14.34 -1.38
N GLN A 83 5.88 13.23 -0.92
CA GLN A 83 6.47 11.91 -0.99
C GLN A 83 5.71 11.01 -1.96
N GLU A 84 6.44 10.20 -2.74
CA GLU A 84 5.86 9.18 -3.61
C GLU A 84 6.16 7.78 -3.04
N TRP A 85 5.11 7.08 -2.62
CA TRP A 85 5.17 5.77 -1.95
C TRP A 85 4.68 4.66 -2.86
N MET A 86 5.30 3.50 -2.80
CA MET A 86 4.70 2.28 -3.36
C MET A 86 3.36 1.96 -2.67
N VAL A 87 2.39 1.45 -3.43
CA VAL A 87 1.10 0.97 -2.91
C VAL A 87 1.22 -0.46 -2.39
N GLU A 88 1.99 -1.31 -3.07
CA GLU A 88 2.18 -2.69 -2.67
C GLU A 88 3.45 -2.87 -1.85
N ASN A 89 3.43 -3.89 -0.98
CA ASN A 89 4.63 -4.35 -0.30
C ASN A 89 5.61 -4.99 -1.29
N LEU A 90 6.89 -4.79 -1.05
CA LEU A 90 7.97 -5.31 -1.89
C LEU A 90 7.95 -6.84 -1.92
N ARG A 91 8.25 -7.41 -3.12
CA ARG A 91 8.29 -8.86 -3.36
C ARG A 91 9.50 -9.32 -4.17
N THR A 92 10.54 -8.49 -4.23
CA THR A 92 11.79 -8.86 -4.91
C THR A 92 12.52 -10.00 -4.19
N SER A 93 13.19 -10.84 -4.94
CA SER A 93 14.10 -11.88 -4.44
C SER A 93 15.58 -11.52 -4.62
N LYS A 94 15.83 -10.31 -5.18
CA LYS A 94 17.17 -9.81 -5.45
C LYS A 94 17.33 -8.37 -5.02
N TYR A 95 18.53 -8.00 -4.65
CA TYR A 95 18.93 -6.61 -4.52
C TYR A 95 18.97 -5.91 -5.88
N SER A 96 18.89 -4.59 -5.89
CA SER A 96 18.91 -3.77 -7.13
C SER A 96 20.17 -3.96 -7.98
N ASP A 97 21.26 -4.48 -7.41
CA ASP A 97 22.47 -4.84 -8.14
C ASP A 97 22.45 -6.26 -8.75
N GLY A 98 21.35 -6.98 -8.60
CA GLY A 98 21.16 -8.35 -9.12
C GLY A 98 21.61 -9.46 -8.17
N THR A 99 22.23 -9.14 -7.04
CA THR A 99 22.61 -10.14 -6.03
C THR A 99 21.36 -10.80 -5.43
N ALA A 100 21.31 -12.12 -5.37
CA ALA A 100 20.18 -12.85 -4.80
C ALA A 100 20.08 -12.65 -3.27
N ILE A 101 18.87 -12.49 -2.79
CA ILE A 101 18.56 -12.47 -1.35
C ILE A 101 18.08 -13.88 -0.99
N PRO A 102 18.68 -14.57 -0.01
CA PRO A 102 18.28 -15.92 0.38
C PRO A 102 16.82 -16.00 0.84
N ASN A 103 16.09 -16.99 0.33
CA ASN A 103 14.82 -17.42 0.92
C ASN A 103 15.13 -18.41 2.05
N VAL A 104 14.81 -18.06 3.30
CA VAL A 104 15.08 -18.87 4.47
C VAL A 104 13.76 -19.29 5.11
N THR A 105 13.42 -20.58 5.00
CA THR A 105 12.14 -21.14 5.49
C THR A 105 12.24 -21.79 6.86
N GLY A 106 13.41 -22.32 7.24
CA GLY A 106 13.64 -22.96 8.52
C GLY A 106 13.70 -21.97 9.69
N ASN A 107 13.10 -22.31 10.82
CA ASN A 107 13.06 -21.42 11.98
C ASN A 107 14.42 -21.26 12.63
N THR A 108 15.18 -22.35 12.75
CA THR A 108 16.54 -22.31 13.32
C THR A 108 17.49 -21.54 12.44
N GLU A 109 17.42 -21.74 11.12
CA GLU A 109 18.23 -21.03 10.13
C GLU A 109 17.90 -19.53 10.16
N TRP A 110 16.62 -19.18 10.30
CA TRP A 110 16.17 -17.78 10.42
C TRP A 110 16.75 -17.10 11.68
N TYR A 111 16.66 -17.77 12.83
CA TYR A 111 17.17 -17.26 14.09
C TYR A 111 18.69 -17.00 14.08
N LEU A 112 19.44 -17.76 13.31
CA LEU A 112 20.89 -17.65 13.21
C LEU A 112 21.37 -16.65 12.14
N LEU A 113 20.45 -15.92 11.50
CA LEU A 113 20.81 -14.96 10.45
C LEU A 113 21.56 -13.75 11.02
N SER A 114 22.60 -13.37 10.28
CA SER A 114 23.34 -12.12 10.44
C SER A 114 23.50 -11.39 9.09
N THR A 115 22.78 -11.84 8.08
CA THR A 115 22.77 -11.29 6.72
C THR A 115 21.35 -11.19 6.21
N GLY A 116 21.15 -10.42 5.12
CA GLY A 116 19.84 -10.23 4.51
C GLY A 116 19.19 -11.53 4.06
N ALA A 117 17.92 -11.69 4.37
CA ALA A 117 17.08 -12.82 3.99
C ALA A 117 15.61 -12.39 3.91
N TRP A 118 14.80 -13.23 3.26
CA TRP A 118 13.36 -13.08 3.19
C TRP A 118 12.62 -14.42 3.34
N SER A 119 11.33 -14.34 3.65
CA SER A 119 10.39 -15.45 3.55
C SER A 119 9.01 -14.96 3.13
N HIS A 120 8.13 -15.87 2.71
CA HIS A 120 6.69 -15.57 2.69
C HIS A 120 6.11 -15.77 4.08
N TYR A 121 4.93 -15.20 4.35
CA TYR A 121 4.17 -15.56 5.54
C TYR A 121 3.84 -17.06 5.50
N ASP A 122 3.99 -17.76 6.61
CA ASP A 122 3.85 -19.22 6.73
C ASP A 122 4.65 -20.04 5.69
N ASN A 123 5.64 -19.42 5.04
CA ASN A 123 6.39 -19.98 3.92
C ASN A 123 5.51 -20.41 2.72
N ASP A 124 4.29 -19.87 2.60
CA ASP A 124 3.34 -20.17 1.54
C ASP A 124 3.22 -19.00 0.54
N SER A 125 3.94 -19.12 -0.57
CA SER A 125 3.89 -18.12 -1.65
C SER A 125 2.53 -18.10 -2.35
N SER A 126 1.88 -19.26 -2.47
CA SER A 126 0.63 -19.38 -3.23
C SER A 126 -0.53 -18.65 -2.56
N GLN A 127 -0.52 -18.57 -1.24
CA GLN A 127 -1.55 -17.92 -0.46
C GLN A 127 -1.24 -16.44 -0.18
N TYR A 128 0.02 -16.07 0.04
CA TYR A 128 0.33 -14.78 0.65
C TYR A 128 1.12 -13.81 -0.24
N GLU A 129 1.93 -14.28 -1.21
CA GLU A 129 2.83 -13.40 -1.94
C GLU A 129 2.10 -12.32 -2.75
N ALA A 130 1.04 -12.71 -3.46
CA ALA A 130 0.33 -11.78 -4.34
C ALA A 130 -0.31 -10.61 -3.58
N THR A 131 -0.75 -10.85 -2.32
CA THR A 131 -1.43 -9.85 -1.50
C THR A 131 -0.48 -9.12 -0.57
N TYR A 132 0.40 -9.85 0.11
CA TYR A 132 1.19 -9.29 1.22
C TYR A 132 2.67 -9.08 0.89
N GLY A 133 3.14 -9.59 -0.26
CA GLY A 133 4.55 -9.53 -0.62
C GLY A 133 5.42 -10.48 0.20
N LYS A 134 6.66 -10.07 0.45
CA LYS A 134 7.63 -10.83 1.23
C LYS A 134 7.93 -10.14 2.56
N LEU A 135 8.35 -10.94 3.54
CA LEU A 135 8.86 -10.49 4.83
C LEU A 135 10.39 -10.53 4.77
N TYR A 136 11.03 -9.39 4.98
CA TYR A 136 12.49 -9.24 4.98
C TYR A 136 12.99 -9.01 6.39
N ASN A 137 14.17 -9.55 6.74
CA ASN A 137 14.87 -9.12 7.94
C ASN A 137 15.53 -7.75 7.70
N TRP A 138 15.89 -7.05 8.77
CA TRP A 138 16.47 -5.73 8.64
C TRP A 138 17.88 -5.74 8.02
N TYR A 139 18.61 -6.85 8.12
CA TYR A 139 19.90 -7.01 7.43
C TYR A 139 19.77 -6.90 5.90
N ALA A 140 18.60 -7.21 5.33
CA ALA A 140 18.35 -6.94 3.92
C ALA A 140 18.13 -5.45 3.66
N VAL A 141 17.46 -4.75 4.59
CA VAL A 141 17.17 -3.31 4.51
C VAL A 141 18.44 -2.47 4.63
N GLU A 142 19.33 -2.77 5.59
CA GLU A 142 20.55 -1.99 5.86
C GLU A 142 21.53 -1.95 4.69
N THR A 143 21.42 -2.87 3.73
CA THR A 143 22.26 -2.86 2.52
C THR A 143 22.07 -1.61 1.66
N GLY A 144 20.93 -0.92 1.83
CA GLY A 144 20.53 0.21 0.97
C GLY A 144 20.21 -0.19 -0.48
N LYS A 145 20.14 -1.51 -0.78
CA LYS A 145 19.98 -2.03 -2.14
C LYS A 145 18.66 -2.80 -2.33
N LEU A 146 17.80 -2.82 -1.33
CA LEU A 146 16.60 -3.67 -1.36
C LEU A 146 15.54 -3.12 -2.32
N CYS A 147 15.34 -1.81 -2.37
CA CYS A 147 14.39 -1.17 -3.28
C CYS A 147 14.91 -1.06 -4.72
N PRO A 148 14.03 -0.94 -5.73
CA PRO A 148 14.43 -0.66 -7.11
C PRO A 148 15.26 0.62 -7.24
N THR A 149 16.01 0.75 -8.32
CA THR A 149 16.78 1.97 -8.63
C THR A 149 15.87 3.20 -8.66
N GLY A 150 16.26 4.29 -7.99
CA GLY A 150 15.48 5.51 -7.81
C GLY A 150 14.46 5.44 -6.67
N TRP A 151 14.57 4.38 -5.84
CA TRP A 151 13.73 4.15 -4.66
C TRP A 151 14.57 3.63 -3.49
N HIS A 152 14.16 3.96 -2.28
CA HIS A 152 14.82 3.48 -1.06
C HIS A 152 13.79 3.04 0.00
N VAL A 153 14.25 2.29 1.00
CA VAL A 153 13.43 1.98 2.19
C VAL A 153 13.36 3.25 3.03
N PRO A 154 12.17 3.75 3.39
CA PRO A 154 12.03 5.03 4.08
C PRO A 154 12.78 5.08 5.40
N THR A 155 13.43 6.19 5.68
CA THR A 155 14.02 6.50 6.98
C THR A 155 12.96 6.81 8.03
N TYR A 156 13.32 6.78 9.31
CA TYR A 156 12.46 7.24 10.40
C TYR A 156 11.95 8.68 10.20
N ALA A 157 12.83 9.57 9.69
CA ALA A 157 12.45 10.95 9.43
C ALA A 157 11.41 11.08 8.30
N GLU A 158 11.52 10.28 7.25
CA GLU A 158 10.56 10.27 6.15
C GLU A 158 9.20 9.69 6.57
N TRP A 159 9.19 8.67 7.41
CA TRP A 159 7.96 8.19 8.05
C TRP A 159 7.33 9.30 8.93
N THR A 160 8.14 10.11 9.62
CA THR A 160 7.63 11.24 10.40
C THR A 160 7.00 12.29 9.48
N VAL A 161 7.65 12.67 8.38
CA VAL A 161 7.08 13.58 7.37
C VAL A 161 5.75 13.05 6.84
N PHE A 162 5.67 11.75 6.59
CA PHE A 162 4.45 11.09 6.13
C PHE A 162 3.30 11.20 7.15
N THR A 163 3.53 10.79 8.39
CA THR A 163 2.49 10.83 9.45
C THR A 163 2.11 12.26 9.81
N ASP A 164 3.06 13.20 9.86
CA ASP A 164 2.78 14.62 10.12
C ASP A 164 1.91 15.23 9.00
N TYR A 165 2.13 14.83 7.74
CA TYR A 165 1.26 15.26 6.64
C TYR A 165 -0.18 14.78 6.84
N LEU A 166 -0.39 13.51 7.21
CA LEU A 166 -1.72 12.96 7.48
C LEU A 166 -2.41 13.72 8.61
N ALA A 167 -1.71 13.92 9.73
CA ALA A 167 -2.22 14.66 10.88
C ALA A 167 -2.62 16.11 10.51
N ALA A 168 -1.79 16.80 9.73
CA ALA A 168 -2.06 18.17 9.26
C ALA A 168 -3.24 18.24 8.28
N ASN A 169 -3.60 17.12 7.63
CA ASN A 169 -4.70 17.05 6.66
C ASN A 169 -5.96 16.35 7.23
N GLY A 170 -6.17 16.44 8.54
CA GLY A 170 -7.43 16.07 9.20
C GLY A 170 -7.44 14.68 9.83
N HIS A 171 -6.32 13.96 9.84
CA HIS A 171 -6.23 12.61 10.41
C HIS A 171 -5.43 12.54 11.71
N SER A 172 -5.32 13.65 12.46
CA SER A 172 -4.61 13.64 13.75
C SER A 172 -5.26 12.65 14.72
N GLY A 173 -4.50 11.61 15.09
CA GLY A 173 -4.96 10.49 15.92
C GLY A 173 -5.80 9.44 15.16
N THR A 174 -5.85 9.52 13.82
CA THR A 174 -6.55 8.56 12.94
C THR A 174 -5.74 8.27 11.67
N GLU A 175 -4.42 8.52 11.71
CA GLU A 175 -3.51 8.33 10.59
C GLU A 175 -3.52 6.88 10.12
N GLY A 176 -3.59 5.94 11.08
CA GLY A 176 -3.66 4.50 10.77
C GLY A 176 -4.94 4.12 10.04
N THR A 177 -6.09 4.69 10.43
CA THR A 177 -7.37 4.47 9.73
C THR A 177 -7.31 4.97 8.30
N ALA A 178 -6.72 6.15 8.07
CA ALA A 178 -6.57 6.73 6.73
C ALA A 178 -5.63 5.91 5.82
N LEU A 179 -4.72 5.10 6.39
CA LEU A 179 -3.75 4.29 5.66
C LEU A 179 -4.14 2.82 5.52
N LYS A 180 -4.92 2.27 6.46
CA LYS A 180 -5.35 0.87 6.39
C LYS A 180 -6.24 0.64 5.17
N ALA A 181 -6.02 -0.50 4.50
CA ALA A 181 -6.87 -0.98 3.42
C ALA A 181 -8.33 -1.10 3.88
N THR A 182 -9.26 -0.94 2.94
CA THR A 182 -10.71 -1.03 3.19
C THR A 182 -11.21 -2.45 3.42
N SER A 183 -10.31 -3.44 3.34
CA SER A 183 -10.59 -4.86 3.57
C SER A 183 -9.34 -5.61 4.01
N GLY A 184 -9.54 -6.80 4.58
CA GLY A 184 -8.44 -7.70 4.97
C GLY A 184 -8.05 -7.61 6.44
N TRP A 185 -8.46 -6.59 7.17
CA TRP A 185 -8.25 -6.46 8.61
C TRP A 185 -9.34 -7.19 9.39
N ASN A 186 -8.97 -7.91 10.43
CA ASN A 186 -9.89 -8.59 11.31
C ASN A 186 -10.73 -7.59 12.13
N ASP A 187 -11.89 -8.05 12.58
CA ASP A 187 -12.74 -7.28 13.49
C ASP A 187 -12.17 -7.30 14.91
N TYR A 188 -12.33 -6.18 15.62
CA TYR A 188 -11.98 -6.05 17.04
C TYR A 188 -13.25 -5.82 17.87
N TYR A 189 -13.61 -6.81 18.70
CA TYR A 189 -14.86 -6.81 19.48
C TYR A 189 -16.12 -6.45 18.67
N GLY A 190 -16.18 -6.91 17.43
CA GLY A 190 -17.32 -6.70 16.53
C GLY A 190 -17.30 -5.35 15.79
N ALA A 191 -16.27 -4.53 15.98
CA ALA A 191 -16.01 -3.36 15.16
C ALA A 191 -15.02 -3.73 14.03
N SER A 192 -15.23 -3.21 12.82
CA SER A 192 -14.32 -3.45 11.71
C SER A 192 -12.93 -2.88 11.99
N GLY A 193 -11.89 -3.69 11.79
CA GLY A 193 -10.51 -3.23 11.82
C GLY A 193 -10.05 -2.57 10.52
N ASN A 194 -10.89 -2.61 9.46
CA ASN A 194 -10.56 -1.99 8.17
C ASN A 194 -10.46 -0.47 8.28
N GLY A 195 -9.65 0.12 7.42
CA GLY A 195 -9.52 1.57 7.29
C GLY A 195 -10.36 2.15 6.16
N THR A 196 -10.05 3.40 5.84
CA THR A 196 -10.69 4.17 4.77
C THR A 196 -9.84 4.28 3.51
N ASP A 197 -8.53 4.03 3.64
CA ASP A 197 -7.55 4.14 2.55
C ASP A 197 -7.65 5.47 1.79
N ASP A 198 -7.78 6.57 2.51
CA ASP A 198 -8.10 7.90 1.96
C ASP A 198 -7.04 8.40 0.97
N TYR A 199 -5.84 7.85 1.03
CA TYR A 199 -4.69 8.23 0.20
C TYR A 199 -4.29 7.16 -0.82
N GLY A 200 -4.98 6.01 -0.89
CA GLY A 200 -4.61 4.91 -1.77
C GLY A 200 -3.29 4.23 -1.38
N TRP A 201 -2.86 4.37 -0.12
CA TRP A 201 -1.65 3.73 0.38
C TRP A 201 -1.85 2.23 0.60
N ASN A 202 -3.09 1.79 0.82
CA ASN A 202 -3.50 0.39 0.91
C ASN A 202 -2.68 -0.43 1.92
N GLY A 203 -2.66 0.01 3.17
CA GLY A 203 -1.95 -0.67 4.26
C GLY A 203 -2.59 -2.00 4.61
N LEU A 204 -1.93 -3.12 4.32
CA LEU A 204 -2.45 -4.47 4.52
C LEU A 204 -1.92 -5.11 5.79
N PRO A 205 -2.73 -5.95 6.49
CA PRO A 205 -2.32 -6.64 7.72
C PRO A 205 -1.52 -7.91 7.41
N GLY A 206 -0.33 -7.75 6.85
CA GLY A 206 0.52 -8.85 6.39
C GLY A 206 1.18 -9.67 7.51
N GLY A 207 0.96 -9.31 8.77
CA GLY A 207 1.60 -9.96 9.90
C GLY A 207 3.12 -9.81 9.90
N ALA A 208 3.81 -10.71 10.56
CA ALA A 208 5.26 -10.70 10.69
C ALA A 208 5.83 -12.09 10.91
N ARG A 209 7.16 -12.20 10.78
CA ARG A 209 7.95 -13.34 11.24
C ARG A 209 8.79 -12.92 12.43
N THR A 210 8.72 -13.69 13.52
CA THR A 210 9.51 -13.43 14.74
C THR A 210 10.99 -13.73 14.53
N ALA A 211 11.85 -13.19 15.40
CA ALA A 211 13.27 -13.52 15.44
C ALA A 211 13.53 -15.04 15.56
N ILE A 212 12.67 -15.78 16.26
CA ILE A 212 12.77 -17.24 16.41
C ILE A 212 12.12 -18.03 15.28
N GLY A 213 11.70 -17.35 14.20
CA GLY A 213 11.24 -17.94 12.95
C GLY A 213 9.74 -18.21 12.85
N GLY A 214 8.95 -18.08 13.93
CA GLY A 214 7.51 -18.27 13.89
C GLY A 214 6.78 -17.10 13.23
N PHE A 215 5.59 -17.33 12.67
CA PHE A 215 4.75 -16.31 12.05
C PHE A 215 3.61 -15.90 12.99
N PHE A 216 3.16 -14.65 12.90
CA PHE A 216 2.09 -14.16 13.77
C PHE A 216 1.33 -12.98 13.18
N SER A 217 0.09 -12.79 13.66
CA SER A 217 -0.72 -11.58 13.50
C SER A 217 -1.09 -11.19 12.07
N ILE A 218 -1.15 -12.14 11.12
CA ILE A 218 -1.80 -11.86 9.84
C ILE A 218 -3.29 -11.53 10.08
N GLY A 219 -3.79 -10.52 9.39
CA GLY A 219 -5.13 -10.00 9.61
C GLY A 219 -5.25 -9.01 10.78
N ASP A 220 -4.32 -9.04 11.76
CA ASP A 220 -4.34 -8.16 12.93
C ASP A 220 -3.37 -6.99 12.82
N TYR A 221 -2.16 -7.22 12.29
CA TYR A 221 -1.09 -6.23 12.22
C TYR A 221 -0.46 -6.17 10.84
N GLY A 222 -0.11 -4.94 10.42
CA GLY A 222 0.83 -4.68 9.34
C GLY A 222 2.09 -4.04 9.90
N TYR A 223 3.26 -4.59 9.57
CA TYR A 223 4.57 -4.08 9.98
C TYR A 223 5.41 -3.70 8.78
N TRP A 224 6.06 -2.55 8.87
CA TRP A 224 6.98 -2.07 7.83
C TRP A 224 8.30 -1.59 8.45
N TRP A 225 9.41 -2.06 7.89
CA TRP A 225 10.73 -1.57 8.27
C TRP A 225 10.94 -0.10 7.88
N SER A 226 11.68 0.59 8.74
CA SER A 226 12.44 1.79 8.38
C SER A 226 13.89 1.42 8.13
N SER A 227 14.58 2.18 7.25
CA SER A 227 16.02 2.01 7.05
C SER A 227 16.88 2.60 8.18
N SER A 228 16.26 3.26 9.15
CA SER A 228 16.97 3.84 10.30
C SER A 228 17.20 2.80 11.38
N GLN A 229 18.45 2.62 11.76
CA GLN A 229 18.83 1.83 12.92
C GLN A 229 18.41 2.56 14.21
N TYR A 230 17.88 1.82 15.20
CA TYR A 230 17.57 2.36 16.52
C TYR A 230 18.75 2.26 17.47
N SER A 231 19.33 1.06 17.60
CA SER A 231 20.47 0.80 18.48
C SER A 231 21.46 -0.16 17.83
N ILE A 232 22.72 0.22 17.79
CA ILE A 232 23.81 -0.65 17.32
C ILE A 232 24.08 -1.74 18.35
N ILE A 233 23.94 -1.41 19.64
CA ILE A 233 24.27 -2.32 20.75
C ILE A 233 23.25 -3.46 20.85
N ASP A 234 21.95 -3.10 20.72
CA ASP A 234 20.85 -4.06 20.86
C ASP A 234 20.46 -4.72 19.55
N ALA A 235 21.10 -4.34 18.43
CA ALA A 235 20.79 -4.80 17.09
C ALA A 235 19.31 -4.60 16.72
N ASP A 236 18.77 -3.42 17.06
CA ASP A 236 17.39 -3.01 16.80
C ASP A 236 17.31 -1.92 15.73
N ALA A 237 16.22 -1.93 14.97
CA ALA A 237 15.89 -0.93 13.97
C ALA A 237 14.46 -0.40 14.16
N TRP A 238 14.19 0.79 13.63
CA TRP A 238 12.87 1.36 13.65
C TRP A 238 11.93 0.60 12.72
N SER A 239 10.71 0.37 13.20
CA SER A 239 9.59 -0.14 12.42
C SER A 239 8.36 0.72 12.61
N HIS A 240 7.43 0.64 11.68
CA HIS A 240 6.11 1.25 11.79
C HIS A 240 5.06 0.16 11.66
N CYS A 241 3.96 0.28 12.42
CA CYS A 241 2.91 -0.71 12.37
C CYS A 241 1.51 -0.08 12.48
N LEU A 242 0.57 -0.78 11.88
CA LEU A 242 -0.86 -0.54 11.97
C LEU A 242 -1.51 -1.72 12.68
N PHE A 243 -2.50 -1.45 13.51
CA PHE A 243 -3.24 -2.44 14.27
C PHE A 243 -4.72 -2.43 13.88
N TYR A 244 -5.33 -3.64 13.82
CA TYR A 244 -6.77 -3.78 13.58
C TYR A 244 -7.64 -3.09 14.64
N SER A 245 -7.10 -2.92 15.87
CA SER A 245 -7.79 -2.40 17.05
C SER A 245 -7.49 -0.93 17.35
N ASN A 246 -6.76 -0.24 16.49
CA ASN A 246 -6.31 1.13 16.74
C ASN A 246 -6.29 1.98 15.47
N ASP A 247 -6.41 3.28 15.64
CA ASP A 247 -6.50 4.26 14.55
C ASP A 247 -5.17 4.97 14.25
N ASP A 248 -4.15 4.80 15.11
CA ASP A 248 -2.86 5.45 14.98
C ASP A 248 -1.86 4.64 14.13
N VAL A 249 -0.79 5.31 13.70
CA VAL A 249 0.44 4.68 13.22
C VAL A 249 1.42 4.57 14.38
N TYR A 250 1.76 3.34 14.75
CA TYR A 250 2.72 3.09 15.83
C TYR A 250 4.15 3.05 15.30
N ARG A 251 5.07 3.55 16.13
CA ARG A 251 6.52 3.50 15.91
C ARG A 251 7.13 2.61 16.97
N ASN A 252 7.81 1.57 16.55
CA ASN A 252 8.49 0.62 17.43
C ASN A 252 9.97 0.53 17.06
N ASN A 253 10.73 -0.04 17.97
CA ASN A 253 12.08 -0.55 17.72
C ASN A 253 12.06 -2.05 17.89
N ASP A 254 12.54 -2.75 16.89
CA ASP A 254 12.42 -4.21 16.80
C ASP A 254 13.75 -4.83 16.38
N GLY A 255 14.02 -6.05 16.88
CA GLY A 255 15.25 -6.78 16.58
C GLY A 255 15.45 -7.02 15.07
N ASN A 256 16.66 -6.79 14.59
CA ASN A 256 17.02 -6.86 13.17
C ASN A 256 16.70 -8.20 12.47
N ILE A 257 16.54 -9.28 13.25
CA ILE A 257 16.20 -10.62 12.75
C ILE A 257 14.71 -10.76 12.43
N ASN A 258 13.83 -9.93 13.01
CA ASN A 258 12.40 -10.02 12.67
C ASN A 258 12.17 -9.83 11.17
N GLY A 259 11.15 -10.50 10.66
CA GLY A 259 10.75 -10.39 9.26
C GLY A 259 9.51 -9.52 9.11
N TYR A 260 9.64 -8.36 8.44
CA TYR A 260 8.57 -7.41 8.20
C TYR A 260 8.45 -7.08 6.72
N SER A 261 7.30 -6.54 6.34
CA SER A 261 7.11 -5.99 5.01
C SER A 261 8.04 -4.78 4.77
N VAL A 262 8.31 -4.52 3.51
CA VAL A 262 9.01 -3.32 3.06
C VAL A 262 8.16 -2.62 2.03
N ARG A 263 8.12 -1.29 2.13
CA ARG A 263 7.48 -0.43 1.16
C ARG A 263 8.42 0.70 0.83
N CYS A 264 8.73 0.87 -0.45
CA CYS A 264 9.75 1.81 -0.88
C CYS A 264 9.16 3.21 -1.11
N LEU A 265 10.01 4.21 -0.90
CA LEU A 265 9.80 5.63 -1.15
C LEU A 265 10.69 6.05 -2.31
N ARG A 266 10.20 6.93 -3.19
CA ARG A 266 10.96 7.46 -4.33
C ARG A 266 12.01 8.48 -3.83
N ASP A 267 13.22 8.46 -4.44
CA ASP A 267 14.36 9.35 -4.15
C ASP A 267 14.05 10.81 -4.48
#